data_e82ddc216341e8a6096733f99da35c86
#
_entry.id   e82ddc216341e8a6096733f99da35c86
#
_cell.length_a   1.000
_cell.length_b   1.000
_cell.length_c   1.000
_cell.angle_alpha   90.00
_cell.angle_beta   90.00
_cell.angle_gamma   90.00
#
_symmetry.space_group_name_H-M   'P 1'
#
loop_
_entity.id
_entity.type
_entity.pdbx_description
1 polymer ?
#
loop_
_entity_poly.entity_id
_entity_poly.type
_entity_poly.pdbx_seq_one_letter_code
_entity_poly.pdbx_strand_id
1 'polypeptide(L)'
;MLLDILKSKLHRIRVTEACLDYEGSLSLDPEDMEEVGILPYEKILCADVENGNRFETYAICGERGSHVCCLNGAAAHQGKVGDRLIVMAFAAMTEEEARGFKPKVKHF
;
A
#
# COMPACT_ATOMS: atom_id res chain seq x y z
N MET A 1 13.75 4.66 -22.47
CA MET A 1 12.71 3.71 -22.00
C MET A 1 12.58 3.78 -20.51
N LEU A 2 11.36 3.92 -20.01
CA LEU A 2 11.09 3.93 -18.56
C LEU A 2 10.59 2.56 -18.11
N LEU A 3 11.08 2.13 -16.96
CA LEU A 3 10.69 0.88 -16.33
C LEU A 3 9.93 1.20 -15.05
N ASP A 4 8.93 0.40 -14.73
CA ASP A 4 8.24 0.50 -13.44
C ASP A 4 9.05 -0.29 -12.40
N ILE A 5 9.61 0.44 -11.45
CA ILE A 5 10.49 -0.14 -10.42
C ILE A 5 9.82 -0.02 -9.06
N LEU A 6 9.90 -1.08 -8.28
CA LEU A 6 9.39 -1.06 -6.91
C LEU A 6 10.10 0.05 -6.12
N LYS A 7 9.31 1.01 -5.67
CA LYS A 7 9.80 2.17 -4.91
C LYS A 7 9.61 1.99 -3.41
N SER A 8 8.43 1.48 -3.02
CA SER A 8 8.00 1.41 -1.63
C SER A 8 7.24 0.13 -1.37
N LYS A 9 7.41 -0.44 -0.17
CA LYS A 9 6.67 -1.63 0.21
C LYS A 9 6.39 -1.64 1.71
N LEU A 10 5.12 -1.84 2.06
CA LEU A 10 4.71 -2.21 3.41
C LEU A 10 4.48 -3.71 3.38
N HIS A 11 5.34 -4.47 4.06
CA HIS A 11 5.33 -5.92 3.98
C HIS A 11 4.59 -6.53 5.16
N ARG A 12 3.42 -7.13 4.88
CA ARG A 12 2.59 -7.86 5.84
C ARG A 12 1.92 -6.97 6.89
N ILE A 13 1.51 -5.77 6.49
CA ILE A 13 0.69 -4.92 7.34
C ILE A 13 -0.68 -5.56 7.56
N ARG A 14 -1.19 -5.50 8.78
CA ARG A 14 -2.50 -6.09 9.13
C ARG A 14 -3.63 -5.15 8.80
N VAL A 15 -4.67 -5.67 8.16
CA VAL A 15 -5.93 -4.96 7.97
C VAL A 15 -6.60 -4.77 9.33
N THR A 16 -6.84 -3.51 9.69
CA THR A 16 -7.47 -3.15 10.96
C THR A 16 -8.96 -2.90 10.82
N GLU A 17 -9.41 -2.47 9.64
CA GLU A 17 -10.81 -2.13 9.38
C GLU A 17 -11.15 -2.41 7.93
N ALA A 18 -12.45 -2.58 7.67
CA ALA A 18 -13.00 -2.67 6.32
C ALA A 18 -14.33 -1.92 6.30
N CYS A 19 -14.46 -0.94 5.40
CA CYS A 19 -15.62 -0.06 5.33
C CYS A 19 -16.14 -0.01 3.90
N LEU A 20 -17.18 -0.79 3.62
CA LEU A 20 -17.75 -0.91 2.28
C LEU A 20 -18.37 0.40 1.77
N ASP A 21 -19.03 1.13 2.66
CA ASP A 21 -19.77 2.36 2.31
C ASP A 21 -18.90 3.61 2.42
N TYR A 22 -17.71 3.55 1.86
CA TYR A 22 -16.74 4.65 1.84
C TYR A 22 -16.12 4.74 0.44
N GLU A 23 -15.48 5.86 0.14
CA GLU A 23 -14.77 6.02 -1.13
C GLU A 23 -13.64 4.99 -1.24
N GLY A 24 -13.54 4.34 -2.41
CA GLY A 24 -12.57 3.28 -2.64
C GLY A 24 -11.13 3.77 -2.46
N SER A 25 -10.42 3.20 -1.48
CA SER A 25 -9.04 3.57 -1.14
C SER A 25 -8.50 2.63 -0.06
N LEU A 26 -7.24 2.80 0.28
CA LEU A 26 -6.65 2.16 1.45
C LEU A 26 -6.18 3.25 2.41
N SER A 27 -6.81 3.31 3.60
CA SER A 27 -6.36 4.23 4.65
C SER A 27 -5.15 3.64 5.35
N LEU A 28 -4.08 4.42 5.42
CA LEU A 28 -2.83 4.02 6.06
C LEU A 28 -2.42 5.08 7.08
N ASP A 29 -1.67 4.66 8.10
CA ASP A 29 -1.04 5.57 9.04
C ASP A 29 -0.01 6.43 8.29
N PRO A 30 -0.09 7.77 8.38
CA PRO A 30 0.90 8.64 7.75
C PRO A 30 2.34 8.32 8.14
N GLU A 31 2.58 7.85 9.36
CA GLU A 31 3.93 7.45 9.78
C GLU A 31 4.44 6.25 8.98
N ASP A 32 3.59 5.25 8.73
CA ASP A 32 3.96 4.10 7.92
C ASP A 32 4.22 4.51 6.47
N MET A 33 3.39 5.42 5.93
CA MET A 33 3.56 5.94 4.58
C MET A 33 4.88 6.69 4.44
N GLU A 34 5.18 7.57 5.39
CA GLU A 34 6.40 8.40 5.38
C GLU A 34 7.67 7.53 5.45
N GLU A 35 7.65 6.47 6.25
CA GLU A 35 8.81 5.58 6.37
C GLU A 35 9.24 4.97 5.05
N VAL A 36 8.29 4.70 4.16
CA VAL A 36 8.59 4.07 2.86
C VAL A 36 8.43 5.02 1.68
N GLY A 37 8.01 6.26 1.91
CA GLY A 37 7.88 7.26 0.86
C GLY A 37 6.63 7.11 0.00
N ILE A 38 5.52 6.61 0.55
CA ILE A 38 4.22 6.62 -0.11
C ILE A 38 3.54 7.96 0.20
N LEU A 39 3.11 8.66 -0.83
CA LEU A 39 2.43 9.94 -0.70
C LEU A 39 0.90 9.76 -0.67
N PRO A 40 0.17 10.71 -0.05
CA PRO A 40 -1.29 10.70 -0.15
C PRO A 40 -1.73 10.70 -1.62
N TYR A 41 -2.75 9.90 -1.91
CA TYR A 41 -3.33 9.71 -3.25
C TYR A 41 -2.44 8.98 -4.25
N GLU A 42 -1.31 8.50 -3.81
CA GLU A 42 -0.43 7.70 -4.69
C GLU A 42 -1.08 6.36 -4.99
N LYS A 43 -1.02 5.95 -6.26
CA LYS A 43 -1.51 4.64 -6.69
C LYS A 43 -0.66 3.54 -6.06
N ILE A 44 -1.32 2.52 -5.54
CA ILE A 44 -0.67 1.36 -4.92
C ILE A 44 -1.26 0.07 -5.45
N LEU A 45 -0.43 -0.96 -5.46
CA LEU A 45 -0.83 -2.34 -5.71
C LEU A 45 -0.81 -3.09 -4.39
N CYS A 46 -1.93 -3.71 -4.05
CA CYS A 46 -2.09 -4.48 -2.82
C CYS A 46 -2.22 -5.96 -3.13
N ALA A 47 -1.58 -6.78 -2.32
CA ALA A 47 -1.73 -8.23 -2.39
C ALA A 47 -2.10 -8.74 -1.00
N ASP A 48 -3.19 -9.52 -0.93
CA ASP A 48 -3.62 -10.13 0.33
C ASP A 48 -2.95 -11.50 0.46
N VAL A 49 -2.17 -11.69 1.51
CA VAL A 49 -1.39 -12.90 1.74
C VAL A 49 -2.31 -14.11 2.01
N GLU A 50 -3.46 -13.87 2.65
CA GLU A 50 -4.35 -14.95 3.09
C GLU A 50 -5.17 -15.55 1.95
N ASN A 51 -5.60 -14.73 0.98
CA ASN A 51 -6.47 -15.19 -0.10
C ASN A 51 -5.85 -15.08 -1.51
N GLY A 52 -4.70 -14.42 -1.64
CA GLY A 52 -4.03 -14.23 -2.91
C GLY A 52 -4.62 -13.15 -3.81
N ASN A 53 -5.63 -12.42 -3.35
CA ASN A 53 -6.23 -11.35 -4.14
C ASN A 53 -5.24 -10.21 -4.34
N ARG A 54 -5.25 -9.65 -5.55
CA ARG A 54 -4.47 -8.47 -5.91
C ARG A 54 -5.39 -7.40 -6.43
N PHE A 55 -5.19 -6.18 -6.01
CA PHE A 55 -6.02 -5.05 -6.45
C PHE A 55 -5.21 -3.76 -6.44
N GLU A 56 -5.60 -2.86 -7.32
CA GLU A 56 -5.03 -1.52 -7.38
C GLU A 56 -6.01 -0.54 -6.74
N THR A 57 -5.46 0.41 -5.98
CA THR A 57 -6.19 1.51 -5.38
C THR A 57 -5.22 2.66 -5.15
N TYR A 58 -5.56 3.59 -4.28
CA TYR A 58 -4.66 4.67 -3.87
C TYR A 58 -4.67 4.80 -2.35
N ALA A 59 -3.58 5.35 -1.82
CA ALA A 59 -3.41 5.52 -0.38
C ALA A 59 -4.04 6.84 0.08
N ILE A 60 -4.70 6.81 1.23
CA ILE A 60 -5.13 8.01 1.94
C ILE A 60 -4.64 7.95 3.38
N CYS A 61 -4.47 9.12 4.00
CA CYS A 61 -4.02 9.21 5.37
C CYS A 61 -5.16 8.90 6.34
N GLY A 62 -4.93 7.94 7.23
CA GLY A 62 -5.75 7.72 8.40
C GLY A 62 -5.17 8.44 9.61
N GLU A 63 -5.45 7.94 10.80
CA GLU A 63 -4.97 8.55 12.04
C GLU A 63 -3.48 8.28 12.26
N ARG A 64 -2.72 9.34 12.47
CA ARG A 64 -1.28 9.25 12.71
C ARG A 64 -0.99 8.50 14.02
N GLY A 65 -0.09 7.54 13.96
CA GLY A 65 0.31 6.73 15.11
C GLY A 65 -0.57 5.54 15.40
N SER A 66 -1.65 5.33 14.61
CA SER A 66 -2.62 4.25 14.83
C SER A 66 -2.23 2.92 14.20
N HIS A 67 -1.33 2.93 13.23
CA HIS A 67 -1.02 1.79 12.35
C HIS A 67 -2.26 1.27 11.61
N VAL A 68 -3.22 2.18 11.32
CA VAL A 68 -4.44 1.84 10.60
C VAL A 68 -4.12 1.30 9.22
N CYS A 69 -4.87 0.28 8.82
CA CYS A 69 -4.89 -0.24 7.47
C CYS A 69 -6.35 -0.60 7.16
N CYS A 70 -7.07 0.32 6.54
CA CYS A 70 -8.51 0.18 6.31
C CYS A 70 -8.81 -0.01 4.83
N LEU A 71 -9.49 -1.10 4.51
CA LEU A 71 -9.99 -1.37 3.16
C LEU A 71 -11.29 -0.61 2.97
N ASN A 72 -11.28 0.42 2.12
CA ASN A 72 -12.43 1.28 1.89
C ASN A 72 -13.12 0.99 0.56
N GLY A 73 -14.44 1.06 0.56
CA GLY A 73 -15.24 0.90 -0.65
C GLY A 73 -15.09 -0.49 -1.26
N ALA A 74 -14.94 -0.55 -2.58
CA ALA A 74 -14.81 -1.82 -3.30
C ALA A 74 -13.63 -2.68 -2.79
N ALA A 75 -12.58 -2.06 -2.27
CA ALA A 75 -11.44 -2.79 -1.71
C ALA A 75 -11.85 -3.66 -0.51
N ALA A 76 -12.95 -3.32 0.18
CA ALA A 76 -13.45 -4.12 1.30
C ALA A 76 -13.89 -5.54 0.88
N HIS A 77 -14.13 -5.75 -0.41
CA HIS A 77 -14.43 -7.09 -0.94
C HIS A 77 -13.17 -7.93 -1.16
N GLN A 78 -11.99 -7.33 -1.14
CA GLN A 78 -10.74 -8.01 -1.49
C GLN A 78 -10.06 -8.69 -0.29
N GLY A 79 -10.44 -8.31 0.92
CA GLY A 79 -9.86 -8.86 2.13
C GLY A 79 -10.75 -8.58 3.33
N LYS A 80 -10.29 -9.00 4.49
CA LYS A 80 -11.01 -8.82 5.75
C LYS A 80 -10.08 -8.39 6.87
N VAL A 81 -10.65 -7.91 7.96
CA VAL A 81 -9.90 -7.54 9.16
C VAL A 81 -9.04 -8.71 9.63
N GLY A 82 -7.79 -8.42 9.92
CA GLY A 82 -6.80 -9.42 10.35
C GLY A 82 -5.94 -9.98 9.22
N ASP A 83 -6.35 -9.81 7.97
CA ASP A 83 -5.53 -10.23 6.82
C ASP A 83 -4.22 -9.45 6.78
N ARG A 84 -3.17 -10.11 6.30
CA ARG A 84 -1.89 -9.45 6.06
C ARG A 84 -1.87 -8.98 4.61
N LEU A 85 -1.54 -7.71 4.42
CA LEU A 85 -1.40 -7.13 3.08
C LEU A 85 0.06 -6.83 2.78
N ILE A 86 0.39 -6.93 1.50
CA ILE A 86 1.61 -6.36 0.95
C ILE A 86 1.16 -5.16 0.13
N VAL A 87 1.63 -3.96 0.51
CA VAL A 87 1.28 -2.72 -0.16
C VAL A 87 2.51 -2.21 -0.90
N MET A 88 2.40 -2.02 -2.21
CA MET A 88 3.52 -1.67 -3.07
C MET A 88 3.24 -0.40 -3.87
N ALA A 89 4.24 0.45 -3.99
CA ALA A 89 4.21 1.58 -4.90
C ALA A 89 5.40 1.48 -5.86
N PHE A 90 5.21 1.99 -7.06
CA PHE A 90 6.20 1.90 -8.14
C PHE A 90 6.50 3.28 -8.68
N ALA A 91 7.69 3.46 -9.23
CA ALA A 91 8.08 4.69 -9.90
C ALA A 91 8.67 4.37 -11.26
N ALA A 92 8.40 5.22 -12.23
CA ALA A 92 8.98 5.10 -13.57
C ALA A 92 10.41 5.62 -13.55
N MET A 93 11.35 4.80 -13.97
CA MET A 93 12.78 5.11 -13.97
C MET A 93 13.44 4.63 -15.24
N THR A 94 14.53 5.29 -15.60
CA THR A 94 15.43 4.75 -16.63
C THR A 94 16.16 3.54 -16.08
N GLU A 95 16.69 2.69 -16.96
CA GLU A 95 17.50 1.55 -16.53
C GLU A 95 18.68 1.99 -15.67
N GLU A 96 19.33 3.09 -16.03
CA GLU A 96 20.46 3.64 -15.29
C GLU A 96 20.06 4.03 -13.86
N GLU A 97 18.94 4.76 -13.70
CA GLU A 97 18.41 5.12 -12.39
C GLU A 97 18.07 3.87 -11.57
N ALA A 98 17.44 2.89 -12.23
CA ALA A 98 17.00 1.66 -11.57
C ALA A 98 18.16 0.84 -11.01
N ARG A 99 19.30 0.82 -11.68
CA ARG A 99 20.48 0.05 -11.24
C ARG A 99 21.04 0.52 -9.91
N GLY A 100 20.90 1.80 -9.60
CA GLY A 100 21.34 2.38 -8.34
C GLY A 100 20.27 2.56 -7.30
N PHE A 101 19.03 2.17 -7.61
CA PHE A 101 17.88 2.44 -6.74
C PHE A 101 17.63 1.28 -5.78
N LYS A 102 17.33 1.60 -4.52
CA LYS A 102 16.88 0.63 -3.52
C LYS A 102 15.49 1.00 -3.04
N PRO A 103 14.52 0.06 -3.09
CA PRO A 103 13.20 0.32 -2.52
C PRO A 103 13.26 0.48 -1.01
N LYS A 104 12.37 1.30 -0.47
CA LYS A 104 12.15 1.41 0.96
C LYS A 104 11.10 0.40 1.38
N VAL A 105 11.45 -0.46 2.32
CA VAL A 105 10.57 -1.55 2.77
C VAL A 105 10.45 -1.48 4.29
N LYS A 106 9.20 -1.53 4.76
CA LYS A 106 8.91 -1.71 6.18
C LYS A 106 8.30 -3.08 6.39
N HIS A 107 8.89 -3.86 7.29
CA HIS A 107 8.39 -5.18 7.69
C HIS A 107 7.55 -5.05 8.95
N PHE A 108 6.39 -5.68 8.95
CA PHE A 108 5.49 -5.70 10.10
C PHE A 108 5.53 -7.04 10.80
#